data_c115cb7429c70f796cb626b7ebd0dd26
#
_entry.id   c115cb7429c70f796cb626b7ebd0dd26
#
_cell.length_a   1.000
_cell.length_b   1.000
_cell.length_c   1.000
_cell.angle_alpha   90.00
_cell.angle_beta   90.00
_cell.angle_gamma   90.00
#
_symmetry.space_group_name_H-M   'P 1'
#
loop_
_entity.id
_entity.type
_entity.pdbx_description
1 polymer ?
#
loop_
_entity_poly.entity_id
_entity_poly.type
_entity_poly.pdbx_seq_one_letter_code
_entity_poly.pdbx_strand_id
1 'polypeptide(L)'
;MQSRHIAFSPPDVGDDEINAIAEALRSGWITTGPKTKQLERELKEFTGAEGFACLNSATAALECCLRALGIGPGDEVVTSAYTYTASCSPICHVGATPVLCDTAPGSFEMDYDKLASLVTERTKAVIPVDLGGRMCDYERLFAALESAKDRWRPANSLQESFD
;
A
#
# COMPACT_ATOMS: atom_id res chain seq x y z
N MET A 1 -22.09 38.00 1.06
CA MET A 1 -21.71 36.69 1.65
C MET A 1 -20.21 36.53 1.46
N GLN A 2 -19.44 36.47 2.53
CA GLN A 2 -18.02 36.10 2.43
C GLN A 2 -17.94 34.64 2.01
N SER A 3 -17.27 34.34 0.90
CA SER A 3 -16.99 32.96 0.48
C SER A 3 -16.06 32.32 1.48
N ARG A 4 -16.48 31.22 2.10
CA ARG A 4 -15.62 30.42 2.97
C ARG A 4 -14.63 29.64 2.09
N HIS A 5 -13.36 29.96 2.21
CA HIS A 5 -12.29 29.14 1.59
C HIS A 5 -12.08 27.89 2.42
N ILE A 6 -12.23 26.73 1.79
CA ILE A 6 -11.90 25.41 2.39
C ILE A 6 -10.65 24.91 1.67
N ALA A 7 -9.55 24.83 2.41
CA ALA A 7 -8.30 24.29 1.87
C ALA A 7 -8.41 22.78 1.67
N PHE A 8 -7.81 22.27 0.60
CA PHE A 8 -7.73 20.85 0.34
C PHE A 8 -6.60 20.22 1.17
N SER A 9 -7.00 19.50 2.25
CA SER A 9 -6.08 18.69 3.08
C SER A 9 -4.75 19.40 3.43
N PRO A 10 -4.78 20.60 4.07
CA PRO A 10 -3.55 21.26 4.49
C PRO A 10 -2.83 20.40 5.54
N PRO A 11 -1.49 20.38 5.56
CA PRO A 11 -0.76 19.70 6.61
C PRO A 11 -1.02 20.39 7.96
N ASP A 12 -1.14 19.59 9.01
CA ASP A 12 -1.15 20.06 10.39
C ASP A 12 0.30 20.11 10.89
N VAL A 13 0.91 21.29 10.89
CA VAL A 13 2.31 21.52 11.26
C VAL A 13 2.36 22.57 12.36
N GLY A 14 2.89 22.17 13.50
CA GLY A 14 3.08 23.01 14.66
C GLY A 14 4.55 23.18 15.07
N ASP A 15 4.74 23.66 16.29
CA ASP A 15 6.09 23.88 16.84
C ASP A 15 6.87 22.57 17.03
N ASP A 16 6.18 21.46 17.27
CA ASP A 16 6.83 20.16 17.48
C ASP A 16 7.53 19.67 16.21
N GLU A 17 6.87 19.76 15.05
CA GLU A 17 7.45 19.40 13.76
C GLU A 17 8.60 20.35 13.40
N ILE A 18 8.42 21.67 13.62
CA ILE A 18 9.43 22.69 13.37
C ILE A 18 10.68 22.42 14.23
N ASN A 19 10.49 22.12 15.51
CA ASN A 19 11.59 21.83 16.44
C ASN A 19 12.31 20.54 16.07
N ALA A 20 11.59 19.48 15.70
CA ALA A 20 12.18 18.21 15.27
C ALA A 20 13.04 18.37 14.00
N ILE A 21 12.56 19.16 13.03
CA ILE A 21 13.33 19.49 11.81
C ILE A 21 14.56 20.32 12.17
N ALA A 22 14.41 21.35 13.02
CA ALA A 22 15.51 22.19 13.44
C ALA A 22 16.60 21.39 14.18
N GLU A 23 16.21 20.44 15.03
CA GLU A 23 17.13 19.52 15.70
C GLU A 23 17.90 18.64 14.71
N ALA A 24 17.20 18.05 13.74
CA ALA A 24 17.82 17.24 12.70
C ALA A 24 18.87 18.05 11.91
N LEU A 25 18.53 19.28 11.48
CA LEU A 25 19.46 20.16 10.76
C LEU A 25 20.67 20.54 11.60
N ARG A 26 20.47 20.89 12.89
CA ARG A 26 21.57 21.25 13.80
C ARG A 26 22.50 20.08 14.10
N SER A 27 22.00 18.85 14.06
CA SER A 27 22.79 17.64 14.23
C SER A 27 23.81 17.43 13.10
N GLY A 28 23.62 18.08 11.96
CA GLY A 28 24.41 17.87 10.73
C GLY A 28 24.06 16.56 9.97
N TRP A 29 23.12 15.76 10.49
CA TRP A 29 22.71 14.50 9.84
C TRP A 29 21.39 14.68 9.08
N ILE A 30 21.48 14.92 7.78
CA ILE A 30 20.34 15.25 6.92
C ILE A 30 19.91 14.12 5.96
N THR A 31 20.47 12.92 6.12
CA THR A 31 20.12 11.72 5.37
C THR A 31 19.48 10.67 6.28
N THR A 32 19.24 9.45 5.80
CA THR A 32 18.78 8.34 6.65
C THR A 32 19.72 8.16 7.85
N GLY A 33 19.20 8.31 9.05
CA GLY A 33 20.02 8.36 10.25
C GLY A 33 19.23 8.12 11.55
N PRO A 34 19.68 8.70 12.68
CA PRO A 34 19.10 8.44 14.00
C PRO A 34 17.59 8.68 14.09
N LYS A 35 17.07 9.77 13.50
CA LYS A 35 15.62 10.09 13.50
C LYS A 35 14.80 9.05 12.73
N THR A 36 15.30 8.60 11.58
CA THR A 36 14.65 7.53 10.81
C THR A 36 14.61 6.22 11.62
N LYS A 37 15.75 5.86 12.23
CA LYS A 37 15.82 4.66 13.07
C LYS A 37 14.96 4.75 14.33
N GLN A 38 14.80 5.94 14.88
CA GLN A 38 13.87 6.19 16.00
C GLN A 38 12.43 5.95 15.54
N LEU A 39 12.01 6.54 14.43
CA LEU A 39 10.66 6.37 13.87
C LEU A 39 10.35 4.89 13.57
N GLU A 40 11.31 4.17 12.96
CA GLU A 40 11.15 2.72 12.69
C GLU A 40 10.91 1.92 13.98
N ARG A 41 11.61 2.23 15.06
CA ARG A 41 11.39 1.58 16.36
C ARG A 41 10.05 1.93 16.98
N GLU A 42 9.68 3.20 17.01
CA GLU A 42 8.44 3.68 17.59
C GLU A 42 7.22 3.10 16.83
N LEU A 43 7.27 3.08 15.50
CA LEU A 43 6.21 2.47 14.70
C LEU A 43 6.13 0.96 14.88
N LYS A 44 7.28 0.27 14.99
CA LYS A 44 7.30 -1.15 15.32
C LYS A 44 6.61 -1.43 16.67
N GLU A 45 6.94 -0.65 17.70
CA GLU A 45 6.32 -0.77 19.03
C GLU A 45 4.82 -0.46 18.98
N PHE A 46 4.43 0.60 18.28
CA PHE A 46 3.03 1.03 18.16
C PHE A 46 2.15 0.01 17.42
N THR A 47 2.67 -0.57 16.34
CA THR A 47 1.91 -1.51 15.49
C THR A 47 2.01 -2.96 15.94
N GLY A 48 2.99 -3.32 16.76
CA GLY A 48 3.32 -4.69 17.12
C GLY A 48 3.95 -5.50 15.96
N ALA A 49 4.36 -4.85 14.86
CA ALA A 49 5.00 -5.52 13.72
C ALA A 49 6.40 -6.04 14.11
N GLU A 50 6.83 -7.13 13.48
CA GLU A 50 8.17 -7.69 13.72
C GLU A 50 9.30 -6.81 13.18
N GLY A 51 9.05 -6.03 12.15
CA GLY A 51 9.99 -5.11 11.54
C GLY A 51 9.30 -3.89 10.95
N PHE A 52 10.05 -2.82 10.78
CA PHE A 52 9.58 -1.59 10.14
C PHE A 52 10.72 -0.96 9.34
N ALA A 53 10.43 -0.50 8.13
CA ALA A 53 11.37 0.20 7.27
C ALA A 53 10.73 1.48 6.71
N CYS A 54 11.37 2.63 6.95
CA CYS A 54 10.96 3.88 6.36
C CYS A 54 11.50 4.03 4.94
N LEU A 55 10.61 4.37 4.01
CA LEU A 55 10.95 4.69 2.62
C LEU A 55 10.59 6.15 2.32
N ASN A 56 11.04 6.64 1.16
CA ASN A 56 10.80 8.03 0.74
C ASN A 56 9.34 8.31 0.34
N SER A 57 8.55 7.27 0.09
CA SER A 57 7.12 7.39 -0.22
C SER A 57 6.39 6.05 -0.04
N ALA A 58 5.06 6.10 0.14
CA ALA A 58 4.21 4.90 0.12
C ALA A 58 4.25 4.19 -1.24
N THR A 59 4.39 4.93 -2.33
CA THR A 59 4.57 4.37 -3.69
C THR A 59 5.81 3.50 -3.77
N ALA A 60 6.95 3.98 -3.23
CA ALA A 60 8.18 3.20 -3.16
C ALA A 60 8.03 1.98 -2.25
N ALA A 61 7.26 2.09 -1.15
CA ALA A 61 6.98 0.98 -0.27
C ALA A 61 6.19 -0.13 -0.98
N LEU A 62 5.15 0.23 -1.72
CA LEU A 62 4.38 -0.73 -2.53
C LEU A 62 5.26 -1.42 -3.58
N GLU A 63 6.11 -0.66 -4.29
CA GLU A 63 7.05 -1.26 -5.25
C GLU A 63 8.04 -2.22 -4.58
N CYS A 64 8.60 -1.84 -3.42
CA CYS A 64 9.49 -2.71 -2.66
C CYS A 64 8.78 -3.99 -2.20
N CYS A 65 7.53 -3.91 -1.74
CA CYS A 65 6.74 -5.08 -1.36
C CYS A 65 6.53 -6.03 -2.56
N LEU A 66 6.13 -5.49 -3.71
CA LEU A 66 5.92 -6.30 -4.91
C LEU A 66 7.21 -7.01 -5.35
N ARG A 67 8.36 -6.30 -5.31
CA ARG A 67 9.67 -6.89 -5.62
C ARG A 67 10.09 -7.94 -4.60
N ALA A 68 9.83 -7.70 -3.29
CA ALA A 68 10.12 -8.67 -2.23
C ALA A 68 9.28 -9.95 -2.35
N LEU A 69 8.08 -9.85 -2.94
CA LEU A 69 7.22 -10.99 -3.26
C LEU A 69 7.58 -11.67 -4.60
N GLY A 70 8.65 -11.23 -5.28
CA GLY A 70 9.05 -11.78 -6.56
C GLY A 70 8.07 -11.50 -7.71
N ILE A 71 7.23 -10.46 -7.57
CA ILE A 71 6.24 -10.10 -8.57
C ILE A 71 6.89 -9.32 -9.71
N GLY A 72 6.59 -9.70 -10.96
CA GLY A 72 7.21 -9.12 -12.13
C GLY A 72 6.47 -9.41 -13.45
N PRO A 73 7.19 -9.37 -14.59
CA PRO A 73 6.59 -9.60 -15.89
C PRO A 73 5.87 -10.95 -15.99
N GLY A 74 4.62 -10.92 -16.48
CA GLY A 74 3.75 -12.09 -16.59
C GLY A 74 2.78 -12.27 -15.40
N ASP A 75 3.08 -11.65 -14.25
CA ASP A 75 2.20 -11.66 -13.08
C ASP A 75 1.11 -10.59 -13.19
N GLU A 76 0.05 -10.77 -12.42
CA GLU A 76 -1.06 -9.85 -12.25
C GLU A 76 -1.18 -9.42 -10.80
N VAL A 77 -1.55 -8.15 -10.60
CA VAL A 77 -1.89 -7.61 -9.28
C VAL A 77 -3.23 -6.91 -9.36
N VAL A 78 -4.17 -7.33 -8.52
CA VAL A 78 -5.50 -6.71 -8.46
C VAL A 78 -5.47 -5.48 -7.56
N THR A 79 -6.10 -4.39 -7.98
CA THR A 79 -6.31 -3.20 -7.14
C THR A 79 -7.68 -2.58 -7.44
N SER A 80 -8.13 -1.66 -6.58
CA SER A 80 -9.39 -0.94 -6.80
C SER A 80 -9.30 -0.04 -8.04
N ALA A 81 -10.39 0.05 -8.81
CA ALA A 81 -10.52 1.02 -9.89
C ALA A 81 -10.66 2.47 -9.37
N TYR A 82 -11.17 2.64 -8.16
CA TYR A 82 -11.30 3.96 -7.52
C TYR A 82 -10.19 4.16 -6.49
N THR A 83 -9.08 4.66 -6.97
CA THR A 83 -7.87 4.89 -6.16
C THR A 83 -6.98 5.96 -6.80
N TYR A 84 -5.99 6.42 -6.05
CA TYR A 84 -4.92 7.23 -6.63
C TYR A 84 -4.00 6.36 -7.50
N THR A 85 -3.44 6.96 -8.55
CA THR A 85 -2.56 6.28 -9.52
C THR A 85 -1.42 5.49 -8.86
N ALA A 86 -0.98 5.91 -7.65
CA ALA A 86 0.08 5.23 -6.90
C ALA A 86 -0.27 3.80 -6.43
N SER A 87 -1.52 3.35 -6.53
CA SER A 87 -1.86 1.94 -6.33
C SER A 87 -1.56 1.09 -7.56
N CYS A 88 -1.62 1.68 -8.77
CA CYS A 88 -1.36 0.99 -10.03
C CYS A 88 0.10 1.13 -10.52
N SER A 89 0.70 2.32 -10.36
CA SER A 89 2.03 2.59 -10.92
C SER A 89 3.12 1.63 -10.43
N PRO A 90 3.20 1.24 -9.15
CA PRO A 90 4.17 0.25 -8.69
C PRO A 90 4.04 -1.11 -9.37
N ILE A 91 2.80 -1.51 -9.72
CA ILE A 91 2.53 -2.75 -10.44
C ILE A 91 3.19 -2.68 -11.83
N CYS A 92 3.00 -1.56 -12.52
CA CYS A 92 3.64 -1.33 -13.82
C CYS A 92 5.17 -1.21 -13.70
N HIS A 93 5.69 -0.59 -12.63
CA HIS A 93 7.14 -0.42 -12.41
C HIS A 93 7.85 -1.77 -12.25
N VAL A 94 7.21 -2.76 -11.64
CA VAL A 94 7.78 -4.11 -11.54
C VAL A 94 7.55 -4.95 -12.81
N GLY A 95 6.83 -4.42 -13.80
CA GLY A 95 6.53 -5.11 -15.05
C GLY A 95 5.33 -6.04 -14.99
N ALA A 96 4.59 -6.06 -13.88
CA ALA A 96 3.36 -6.82 -13.73
C ALA A 96 2.17 -6.10 -14.39
N THR A 97 1.07 -6.81 -14.57
CA THR A 97 -0.16 -6.27 -15.15
C THR A 97 -1.14 -5.87 -14.05
N PRO A 98 -1.57 -4.60 -13.97
CA PRO A 98 -2.63 -4.20 -13.05
C PRO A 98 -3.98 -4.72 -13.54
N VAL A 99 -4.73 -5.37 -12.66
CA VAL A 99 -6.10 -5.79 -12.87
C VAL A 99 -7.00 -4.92 -11.99
N LEU A 100 -7.92 -4.17 -12.61
CA LEU A 100 -8.78 -3.25 -11.88
C LEU A 100 -10.06 -3.94 -11.44
N CYS A 101 -10.31 -3.96 -10.14
CA CYS A 101 -11.57 -4.36 -9.56
C CYS A 101 -12.44 -3.11 -9.38
N ASP A 102 -13.61 -3.10 -10.00
CA ASP A 102 -14.57 -2.01 -9.89
C ASP A 102 -15.09 -1.87 -8.46
N THR A 103 -15.70 -0.73 -8.16
CA THR A 103 -16.33 -0.51 -6.86
C THR A 103 -17.69 -1.17 -6.78
N ALA A 104 -18.10 -1.57 -5.58
CA ALA A 104 -19.45 -2.06 -5.35
C ALA A 104 -20.48 -0.94 -5.60
N PRO A 105 -21.68 -1.25 -6.14
CA PRO A 105 -22.72 -0.24 -6.38
C PRO A 105 -23.04 0.60 -5.14
N GLY A 106 -22.93 1.92 -5.27
CA GLY A 106 -23.18 2.86 -4.17
C GLY A 106 -22.07 2.95 -3.12
N SER A 107 -20.90 2.37 -3.38
CA SER A 107 -19.72 2.37 -2.52
C SER A 107 -18.49 2.91 -3.26
N PHE A 108 -17.46 3.29 -2.49
CA PHE A 108 -16.11 3.56 -2.99
C PHE A 108 -15.16 2.38 -2.76
N GLU A 109 -15.61 1.35 -2.05
CA GLU A 109 -14.84 0.15 -1.79
C GLU A 109 -14.85 -0.79 -3.00
N MET A 110 -13.79 -1.59 -3.10
CA MET A 110 -13.68 -2.66 -4.08
C MET A 110 -14.91 -3.59 -4.00
N ASP A 111 -15.39 -4.06 -5.13
CA ASP A 111 -16.49 -5.05 -5.20
C ASP A 111 -15.94 -6.45 -4.84
N TYR A 112 -16.02 -6.81 -3.56
CA TYR A 112 -15.50 -8.08 -3.05
C TYR A 112 -16.24 -9.29 -3.66
N ASP A 113 -17.48 -9.13 -4.10
CA ASP A 113 -18.26 -10.22 -4.74
C ASP A 113 -17.70 -10.54 -6.13
N LYS A 114 -17.09 -9.55 -6.80
CA LYS A 114 -16.42 -9.72 -8.09
C LYS A 114 -14.95 -10.12 -7.95
N LEU A 115 -14.31 -9.82 -6.84
CA LEU A 115 -12.87 -10.01 -6.65
C LEU A 115 -12.41 -11.41 -6.99
N ALA A 116 -13.10 -12.43 -6.48
CA ALA A 116 -12.75 -13.83 -6.74
C ALA A 116 -12.74 -14.19 -8.24
N SER A 117 -13.62 -13.56 -9.04
CA SER A 117 -13.68 -13.81 -10.49
C SER A 117 -12.50 -13.18 -11.26
N LEU A 118 -11.85 -12.18 -10.69
CA LEU A 118 -10.70 -11.51 -11.26
C LEU A 118 -9.37 -12.22 -10.95
N VAL A 119 -9.38 -13.11 -9.96
CA VAL A 119 -8.18 -13.90 -9.60
C VAL A 119 -7.95 -14.98 -10.65
N THR A 120 -6.74 -14.97 -11.22
CA THR A 120 -6.25 -15.98 -12.18
C THR A 120 -5.03 -16.70 -11.61
N GLU A 121 -4.45 -17.64 -12.33
CA GLU A 121 -3.19 -18.30 -11.97
C GLU A 121 -2.00 -17.32 -11.96
N ARG A 122 -2.12 -16.18 -12.66
CA ARG A 122 -1.12 -15.11 -12.70
C ARG A 122 -1.27 -14.10 -11.58
N THR A 123 -2.40 -14.06 -10.89
CA THR A 123 -2.61 -13.13 -9.78
C THR A 123 -1.74 -13.50 -8.60
N LYS A 124 -0.87 -12.57 -8.17
CA LYS A 124 0.10 -12.77 -7.08
C LYS A 124 -0.18 -11.91 -5.86
N ALA A 125 -0.89 -10.80 -6.04
CA ALA A 125 -1.22 -9.91 -4.94
C ALA A 125 -2.54 -9.17 -5.20
N VAL A 126 -3.13 -8.66 -4.11
CA VAL A 126 -4.22 -7.68 -4.14
C VAL A 126 -3.79 -6.48 -3.32
N ILE A 127 -3.97 -5.28 -3.86
CA ILE A 127 -3.72 -4.01 -3.18
C ILE A 127 -5.08 -3.35 -2.89
N PRO A 128 -5.68 -3.58 -1.71
CA PRO A 128 -6.87 -2.87 -1.29
C PRO A 128 -6.53 -1.43 -0.90
N VAL A 129 -7.54 -0.56 -0.84
CA VAL A 129 -7.35 0.86 -0.53
C VAL A 129 -8.32 1.31 0.55
N ASP A 130 -7.78 1.72 1.70
CA ASP A 130 -8.53 2.32 2.81
C ASP A 130 -8.85 3.79 2.49
N LEU A 131 -9.81 4.00 1.59
CA LEU A 131 -10.10 5.29 0.99
C LEU A 131 -10.68 6.29 2.02
N GLY A 132 -9.99 7.43 2.17
CA GLY A 132 -10.43 8.48 3.09
C GLY A 132 -10.42 8.04 4.55
N GLY A 133 -9.62 7.03 4.91
CA GLY A 133 -9.55 6.47 6.26
C GLY A 133 -10.67 5.48 6.58
N ARG A 134 -11.53 5.15 5.62
CA ARG A 134 -12.48 4.06 5.76
C ARG A 134 -11.77 2.75 5.43
N MET A 135 -11.64 1.90 6.43
CA MET A 135 -11.02 0.58 6.26
C MET A 135 -11.84 -0.30 5.32
N CYS A 136 -11.13 -1.03 4.47
CA CYS A 136 -11.69 -2.10 3.67
C CYS A 136 -12.33 -3.18 4.56
N ASP A 137 -13.34 -3.85 4.04
CA ASP A 137 -13.87 -5.07 4.67
C ASP A 137 -12.90 -6.23 4.43
N TYR A 138 -11.89 -6.34 5.30
CA TYR A 138 -10.85 -7.36 5.19
C TYR A 138 -11.39 -8.77 5.36
N GLU A 139 -12.49 -8.96 6.10
CA GLU A 139 -13.11 -10.28 6.24
C GLU A 139 -13.66 -10.75 4.89
N ARG A 140 -14.41 -9.88 4.19
CA ARG A 140 -14.92 -10.19 2.85
C ARG A 140 -13.81 -10.34 1.83
N LEU A 141 -12.77 -9.49 1.91
CA LEU A 141 -11.61 -9.56 1.04
C LEU A 141 -10.91 -10.92 1.17
N PHE A 142 -10.58 -11.34 2.41
CA PHE A 142 -9.94 -12.62 2.63
C PHE A 142 -10.83 -13.80 2.27
N ALA A 143 -12.13 -13.73 2.53
CA ALA A 143 -13.06 -14.78 2.11
C ALA A 143 -13.11 -14.93 0.58
N ALA A 144 -13.09 -13.82 -0.17
CA ALA A 144 -13.03 -13.84 -1.63
C ALA A 144 -11.73 -14.47 -2.13
N LEU A 145 -10.58 -14.13 -1.53
CA LEU A 145 -9.28 -14.70 -1.90
C LEU A 145 -9.20 -16.19 -1.55
N GLU A 146 -9.67 -16.59 -0.38
CA GLU A 146 -9.71 -18.00 0.03
C GLU A 146 -10.53 -18.84 -0.95
N SER A 147 -11.65 -18.31 -1.44
CA SER A 147 -12.48 -19.00 -2.45
C SER A 147 -11.79 -19.22 -3.81
N ALA A 148 -10.72 -18.47 -4.08
CA ALA A 148 -9.97 -18.51 -5.33
C ALA A 148 -8.53 -19.05 -5.17
N LYS A 149 -8.12 -19.44 -3.97
CA LYS A 149 -6.73 -19.85 -3.66
C LYS A 149 -6.20 -20.98 -4.54
N ASP A 150 -7.04 -21.91 -4.91
CA ASP A 150 -6.65 -23.05 -5.76
C ASP A 150 -6.20 -22.64 -7.18
N ARG A 151 -6.45 -21.40 -7.58
CA ARG A 151 -5.98 -20.84 -8.85
C ARG A 151 -4.55 -20.35 -8.79
N TRP A 152 -4.07 -20.00 -7.60
CA TRP A 152 -2.71 -19.48 -7.44
C TRP A 152 -1.65 -20.49 -7.89
N ARG A 153 -0.65 -20.01 -8.63
CA ARG A 153 0.52 -20.81 -9.04
C ARG A 153 1.76 -19.94 -8.92
N PRO A 154 2.85 -20.42 -8.32
CA PRO A 154 4.11 -19.70 -8.29
C PRO A 154 4.67 -19.52 -9.70
N ALA A 155 5.25 -18.36 -9.99
CA ALA A 155 5.89 -18.05 -11.27
C ALA A 155 7.43 -18.16 -11.18
N ASN A 156 7.99 -18.25 -9.97
CA ASN A 156 9.42 -18.31 -9.73
C ASN A 156 9.73 -18.95 -8.37
N SER A 157 11.00 -19.27 -8.13
CA SER A 157 11.44 -19.94 -6.90
C SER A 157 11.22 -19.14 -5.61
N LEU A 158 11.18 -17.80 -5.69
CA LEU A 158 10.86 -16.99 -4.52
C LEU A 158 9.39 -17.15 -4.15
N GLN A 159 8.49 -17.13 -5.14
CA GLN A 159 7.07 -17.37 -4.91
C GLN A 159 6.78 -18.79 -4.42
N GLU A 160 7.57 -19.78 -4.85
CA GLU A 160 7.49 -21.17 -4.35
C GLU A 160 7.82 -21.29 -2.85
N SER A 161 8.51 -20.30 -2.27
CA SER A 161 8.89 -20.32 -0.85
C SER A 161 7.83 -19.70 0.10
N PHE A 162 6.67 -19.26 -0.42
CA PHE A 162 5.60 -18.65 0.37
C PHE A 162 4.43 -19.60 0.66
N ASP A 163 4.68 -20.92 0.74
CA ASP A 163 3.68 -21.94 1.11
C ASP A 163 3.28 -21.86 2.60
#